data_fc234406ba5740caa9bebf59baf79bd6
#
_entry.id   fc234406ba5740caa9bebf59baf79bd6
#
_cell.length_a   1.000
_cell.length_b   1.000
_cell.length_c   1.000
_cell.angle_alpha   90.00
_cell.angle_beta   90.00
_cell.angle_gamma   90.00
#
_symmetry.space_group_name_H-M   'P 1'
#
loop_
_entity.id
_entity.type
_entity.pdbx_description
1 polymer ?
#
loop_
_entity_poly.entity_id
_entity_poly.type
_entity_poly.pdbx_seq_one_letter_code
_entity_poly.pdbx_strand_id
1 'polypeptide(L)'
;MTTCILIFEEFQNCVNLLHEFKGKSVKLSKVIIVKPTEEKITPLQIEAMKENDKIAEIEAIENVRILNPKLDRKIRQRYMRSWLMPFGFIAGLTFSNMTNLSTFSFLGLNNLGEILFGGFLGMGSGYLGSIVASSSININRGKEIRPILNANKEGRWLILIENQIGFELPWALIQQSNSNEKILIEN
;
A
#
# COMPACT_ATOMS: atom_id res chain seq x y z
N MET A 1 -2.33 7.05 10.37
CA MET A 1 -1.64 5.82 10.80
C MET A 1 -0.15 6.06 10.56
N THR A 2 0.68 5.98 11.59
CA THR A 2 2.11 6.30 11.47
C THR A 2 2.89 5.01 11.31
N THR A 3 3.75 4.94 10.32
CA THR A 3 4.66 3.81 10.12
C THR A 3 6.08 4.26 10.40
N CYS A 4 6.77 3.55 11.29
CA CYS A 4 8.19 3.76 11.56
C CYS A 4 9.01 2.77 10.75
N ILE A 5 10.02 3.26 10.04
CA ILE A 5 10.96 2.43 9.27
C ILE A 5 12.34 2.57 9.89
N LEU A 6 12.91 1.43 10.26
CA LEU A 6 14.25 1.31 10.81
C LEU A 6 15.16 0.63 9.81
N ILE A 7 16.37 1.12 9.65
CA ILE A 7 17.38 0.59 8.73
C ILE A 7 18.50 -0.04 9.53
N PHE A 8 18.83 -1.29 9.21
CA PHE A 8 19.88 -2.08 9.86
C PHE A 8 20.88 -2.62 8.85
N GLU A 9 22.15 -2.70 9.22
CA GLU A 9 23.17 -3.36 8.40
C GLU A 9 23.10 -4.88 8.51
N GLU A 10 22.78 -5.38 9.70
CA GLU A 10 22.80 -6.80 10.02
C GLU A 10 21.41 -7.33 10.36
N PHE A 11 21.09 -8.52 9.87
CA PHE A 11 19.84 -9.22 10.20
C PHE A 11 19.70 -9.50 11.70
N GLN A 12 20.82 -9.80 12.38
CA GLN A 12 20.80 -10.10 13.82
C GLN A 12 20.24 -8.94 14.66
N ASN A 13 20.52 -7.71 14.28
CA ASN A 13 19.99 -6.53 14.95
C ASN A 13 18.46 -6.41 14.78
N CYS A 14 17.94 -6.85 13.63
CA CYS A 14 16.49 -6.95 13.41
C CYS A 14 15.84 -7.98 14.36
N VAL A 15 16.46 -9.16 14.50
CA VAL A 15 15.97 -10.22 15.38
C VAL A 15 16.02 -9.80 16.84
N ASN A 16 17.10 -9.15 17.28
CA ASN A 16 17.23 -8.65 18.65
C ASN A 16 16.11 -7.67 19.00
N LEU A 17 15.80 -6.74 18.12
CA LEU A 17 14.69 -5.79 18.33
C LEU A 17 13.32 -6.51 18.44
N LEU A 18 13.10 -7.55 17.61
CA LEU A 18 11.87 -8.35 17.73
C LEU A 18 11.75 -9.07 19.06
N HIS A 19 12.86 -9.62 19.56
CA HIS A 19 12.89 -10.25 20.88
C HIS A 19 12.56 -9.24 22.00
N GLU A 20 13.05 -8.01 21.89
CA GLU A 20 12.70 -6.94 22.84
C GLU A 20 11.22 -6.58 22.79
N PHE A 21 10.62 -6.48 21.60
CA PHE A 21 9.18 -6.25 21.44
C PHE A 21 8.36 -7.38 22.07
N LYS A 22 8.77 -8.62 21.86
CA LYS A 22 8.13 -9.81 22.45
C LYS A 22 8.24 -9.81 23.97
N GLY A 23 9.44 -9.57 24.50
CA GLY A 23 9.71 -9.56 25.93
C GLY A 23 8.92 -8.49 26.70
N LYS A 24 8.67 -7.34 26.08
CA LYS A 24 7.89 -6.24 26.66
C LYS A 24 6.40 -6.26 26.28
N SER A 25 5.94 -7.31 25.62
CA SER A 25 4.53 -7.50 25.18
C SER A 25 3.95 -6.26 24.46
N VAL A 26 4.73 -5.65 23.58
CA VAL A 26 4.34 -4.44 22.87
C VAL A 26 3.17 -4.73 21.92
N LYS A 27 2.11 -3.93 21.98
CA LYS A 27 0.95 -4.04 21.09
C LYS A 27 1.22 -3.32 19.77
N LEU A 28 1.67 -4.06 18.78
CA LEU A 28 1.87 -3.58 17.41
C LEU A 28 0.78 -4.12 16.49
N SER A 29 0.42 -3.38 15.46
CA SER A 29 -0.53 -3.83 14.45
C SER A 29 0.12 -4.81 13.50
N LYS A 30 1.28 -4.43 12.97
CA LYS A 30 2.06 -5.24 12.04
C LYS A 30 3.54 -4.85 12.11
N VAL A 31 4.40 -5.85 12.04
CA VAL A 31 5.84 -5.67 11.84
C VAL A 31 6.24 -6.43 10.58
N ILE A 32 6.91 -5.75 9.66
CA ILE A 32 7.41 -6.33 8.42
C ILE A 32 8.92 -6.16 8.39
N ILE A 33 9.63 -7.26 8.19
CA ILE A 33 11.05 -7.22 7.87
C ILE A 33 11.18 -7.29 6.36
N VAL A 34 11.86 -6.31 5.78
CA VAL A 34 12.15 -6.29 4.34
C VAL A 34 13.59 -6.72 4.14
N LYS A 35 13.75 -7.81 3.39
CA LYS A 35 15.07 -8.31 3.02
C LYS A 35 15.75 -7.42 1.98
N PRO A 36 17.08 -7.37 1.95
CA PRO A 36 17.84 -6.76 0.87
C PRO A 36 17.49 -7.37 -0.49
N THR A 37 17.55 -6.55 -1.54
CA THR A 37 17.11 -6.97 -2.88
C THR A 37 17.92 -8.14 -3.44
N GLU A 38 19.22 -8.22 -3.14
CA GLU A 38 20.13 -9.24 -3.67
C GLU A 38 20.33 -10.43 -2.73
N GLU A 39 19.84 -10.35 -1.49
CA GLU A 39 20.10 -11.39 -0.50
C GLU A 39 19.08 -12.52 -0.57
N LYS A 40 19.60 -13.77 -0.63
CA LYS A 40 18.76 -14.97 -0.48
C LYS A 40 18.61 -15.27 1.00
N ILE A 41 17.37 -15.43 1.44
CA ILE A 41 17.09 -15.83 2.83
C ILE A 41 17.70 -17.19 3.09
N THR A 42 18.55 -17.28 4.10
CA THR A 42 19.17 -18.54 4.52
C THR A 42 18.20 -19.34 5.41
N PRO A 43 18.32 -20.70 5.45
CA PRO A 43 17.50 -21.52 6.34
C PRO A 43 17.58 -21.09 7.81
N LEU A 44 18.76 -20.65 8.27
CA LEU A 44 18.97 -20.14 9.63
C LEU A 44 18.17 -18.86 9.92
N GLN A 45 18.07 -17.97 8.94
CA GLN A 45 17.24 -16.75 9.07
C GLN A 45 15.76 -17.09 9.17
N ILE A 46 15.31 -18.11 8.41
CA ILE A 46 13.94 -18.61 8.48
C ILE A 46 13.66 -19.21 9.87
N GLU A 47 14.60 -19.97 10.43
CA GLU A 47 14.45 -20.61 11.74
C GLU A 47 14.41 -19.58 12.88
N ALA A 48 15.29 -18.57 12.85
CA ALA A 48 15.27 -17.44 13.79
C ALA A 48 13.96 -16.65 13.74
N MET A 49 13.30 -16.62 12.60
CA MET A 49 12.00 -15.95 12.44
C MET A 49 10.82 -16.80 12.88
N LYS A 50 10.88 -18.14 12.73
CA LYS A 50 9.80 -19.04 13.19
C LYS A 50 9.49 -18.87 14.67
N GLU A 51 10.47 -18.55 15.46
CA GLU A 51 10.29 -18.24 16.88
C GLU A 51 9.49 -16.93 17.10
N ASN A 52 9.47 -16.05 16.09
CA ASN A 52 8.82 -14.74 16.07
C ASN A 52 7.66 -14.62 15.08
N ASP A 53 7.21 -15.72 14.45
CA ASP A 53 6.21 -15.77 13.37
C ASP A 53 4.88 -15.04 13.67
N LYS A 54 4.54 -14.88 14.95
CA LYS A 54 3.33 -14.17 15.36
C LYS A 54 3.48 -12.64 15.36
N ILE A 55 4.70 -12.13 15.25
CA ILE A 55 5.00 -10.71 15.45
C ILE A 55 5.46 -10.06 14.16
N ALA A 56 6.25 -10.76 13.35
CA ALA A 56 6.85 -10.18 12.14
C ALA A 56 6.81 -11.14 10.93
N GLU A 57 6.60 -10.57 9.76
CA GLU A 57 6.64 -11.24 8.46
C GLU A 57 7.87 -10.77 7.69
N ILE A 58 8.56 -11.69 6.97
CA ILE A 58 9.63 -11.32 6.03
C ILE A 58 9.02 -11.15 4.65
N GLU A 59 9.16 -9.96 4.09
CA GLU A 59 8.67 -9.64 2.75
C GLU A 59 9.79 -9.13 1.84
N ALA A 60 9.62 -9.31 0.53
CA ALA A 60 10.40 -8.60 -0.45
C ALA A 60 9.90 -7.15 -0.57
N ILE A 61 10.79 -6.22 -0.85
CA ILE A 61 10.47 -4.80 -0.96
C ILE A 61 9.34 -4.52 -1.97
N GLU A 62 9.24 -5.35 -3.00
CA GLU A 62 8.22 -5.25 -4.06
C GLU A 62 6.80 -5.49 -3.55
N ASN A 63 6.65 -6.28 -2.48
CA ASN A 63 5.36 -6.66 -1.90
C ASN A 63 4.90 -5.66 -0.84
N VAL A 64 5.80 -4.85 -0.31
CA VAL A 64 5.47 -3.87 0.72
C VAL A 64 4.85 -2.63 0.09
N ARG A 65 3.55 -2.47 0.30
CA ARG A 65 2.74 -1.40 -0.30
C ARG A 65 3.32 0.00 -0.08
N ILE A 66 3.80 0.29 1.12
CA ILE A 66 4.33 1.61 1.50
C ILE A 66 5.60 1.94 0.72
N LEU A 67 6.45 0.93 0.45
CA LEU A 67 7.72 1.07 -0.24
C LEU A 67 7.61 0.93 -1.76
N ASN A 68 6.48 0.45 -2.26
CA ASN A 68 6.24 0.27 -3.70
C ASN A 68 5.12 1.19 -4.21
N PRO A 69 5.45 2.42 -4.69
CA PRO A 69 4.45 3.36 -5.19
C PRO A 69 3.61 2.81 -6.37
N LYS A 70 4.19 1.91 -7.18
CA LYS A 70 3.47 1.28 -8.29
C LYS A 70 2.40 0.30 -7.79
N LEU A 71 2.75 -0.51 -6.78
CA LEU A 71 1.83 -1.44 -6.14
C LEU A 71 0.70 -0.67 -5.43
N ASP A 72 1.05 0.34 -4.66
CA ASP A 72 0.09 1.18 -3.94
C ASP A 72 -0.90 1.86 -4.91
N ARG A 73 -0.40 2.43 -6.01
CA ARG A 73 -1.23 3.01 -7.07
C ARG A 73 -2.16 1.96 -7.68
N LYS A 74 -1.67 0.74 -7.98
CA LYS A 74 -2.46 -0.34 -8.57
C LYS A 74 -3.59 -0.81 -7.63
N ILE A 75 -3.29 -0.91 -6.33
CA ILE A 75 -4.28 -1.29 -5.31
C ILE A 75 -5.36 -0.20 -5.20
N ARG A 76 -4.96 1.07 -5.09
CA ARG A 76 -5.90 2.20 -5.04
C ARG A 76 -6.75 2.30 -6.29
N GLN A 77 -6.14 2.14 -7.47
CA GLN A 77 -6.88 2.16 -8.73
C GLN A 77 -7.94 1.05 -8.77
N ARG A 78 -7.61 -0.17 -8.29
CA ARG A 78 -8.58 -1.27 -8.21
C ARG A 78 -9.75 -0.92 -7.29
N TYR A 79 -9.43 -0.37 -6.12
CA TYR A 79 -10.45 0.04 -5.15
C TYR A 79 -11.35 1.16 -5.70
N MET A 80 -10.76 2.21 -6.27
CA MET A 80 -11.53 3.31 -6.86
C MET A 80 -12.37 2.84 -8.06
N ARG A 81 -11.85 1.92 -8.87
CA ARG A 81 -12.60 1.34 -9.98
C ARG A 81 -13.86 0.63 -9.51
N SER A 82 -13.76 -0.16 -8.43
CA SER A 82 -14.93 -0.91 -7.91
C SER A 82 -16.06 -0.01 -7.43
N TRP A 83 -15.79 1.26 -7.14
CA TRP A 83 -16.78 2.26 -6.76
C TRP A 83 -17.19 3.16 -7.91
N LEU A 84 -16.23 3.69 -8.66
CA LEU A 84 -16.49 4.68 -9.70
C LEU A 84 -17.17 4.08 -10.95
N MET A 85 -16.90 2.82 -11.29
CA MET A 85 -17.56 2.19 -12.43
C MET A 85 -19.07 1.97 -12.21
N PRO A 86 -19.53 1.34 -11.11
CA PRO A 86 -20.96 1.20 -10.84
C PRO A 86 -21.65 2.56 -10.67
N PHE A 87 -21.02 3.51 -9.99
CA PHE A 87 -21.54 4.85 -9.85
C PHE A 87 -21.69 5.56 -11.19
N GLY A 88 -20.65 5.48 -12.04
CA GLY A 88 -20.67 6.04 -13.39
C GLY A 88 -21.77 5.40 -14.25
N PHE A 89 -21.99 4.09 -14.14
CA PHE A 89 -23.05 3.39 -14.83
C PHE A 89 -24.44 3.92 -14.44
N ILE A 90 -24.73 4.01 -13.13
CA ILE A 90 -26.02 4.54 -12.64
C ILE A 90 -26.20 5.99 -13.05
N ALA A 91 -25.17 6.82 -12.91
CA ALA A 91 -25.21 8.22 -13.32
C ALA A 91 -25.46 8.37 -14.83
N GLY A 92 -24.82 7.54 -15.63
CA GLY A 92 -25.00 7.50 -17.09
C GLY A 92 -26.42 7.09 -17.51
N LEU A 93 -27.01 6.08 -16.84
CA LEU A 93 -28.40 5.68 -17.04
C LEU A 93 -29.37 6.84 -16.71
N THR A 94 -29.15 7.45 -15.55
CA THR A 94 -30.00 8.55 -15.07
C THR A 94 -29.92 9.75 -16.01
N PHE A 95 -28.70 10.14 -16.39
CA PHE A 95 -28.48 11.26 -17.31
C PHE A 95 -29.12 11.03 -18.66
N SER A 96 -28.90 9.85 -19.26
CA SER A 96 -29.49 9.49 -20.57
C SER A 96 -31.02 9.50 -20.52
N ASN A 97 -31.62 8.99 -19.44
CA ASN A 97 -33.08 8.99 -19.27
C ASN A 97 -33.65 10.39 -19.06
N MET A 98 -32.98 11.26 -18.27
CA MET A 98 -33.48 12.63 -17.97
C MET A 98 -33.36 13.57 -19.16
N THR A 99 -32.34 13.43 -19.98
CA THR A 99 -32.08 14.36 -21.09
C THR A 99 -32.78 13.97 -22.38
N ASN A 100 -33.42 12.78 -22.45
CA ASN A 100 -34.04 12.24 -23.67
C ASN A 100 -33.11 12.42 -24.89
N LEU A 101 -31.82 12.27 -24.66
CA LEU A 101 -30.79 12.44 -25.68
C LEU A 101 -30.93 11.31 -26.74
N SER A 102 -31.59 11.59 -27.83
CA SER A 102 -31.54 10.76 -29.03
C SER A 102 -30.17 10.82 -29.74
N THR A 103 -29.11 10.97 -28.97
CA THR A 103 -27.73 11.16 -29.46
C THR A 103 -27.25 9.97 -30.26
N PHE A 104 -27.80 8.80 -29.98
CA PHE A 104 -27.42 7.53 -30.63
C PHE A 104 -28.50 6.94 -31.50
N SER A 105 -29.48 7.74 -31.88
CA SER A 105 -30.55 7.33 -32.81
C SER A 105 -30.00 6.82 -34.17
N PHE A 106 -28.81 7.30 -34.58
CA PHE A 106 -28.13 6.82 -35.79
C PHE A 106 -27.70 5.33 -35.71
N LEU A 107 -27.62 4.77 -34.47
CA LEU A 107 -27.34 3.32 -34.28
C LEU A 107 -28.60 2.46 -34.32
N GLY A 108 -29.78 3.06 -34.60
CA GLY A 108 -31.05 2.34 -34.63
C GLY A 108 -31.47 1.74 -33.29
N LEU A 109 -30.95 2.24 -32.18
CA LEU A 109 -31.30 1.79 -30.86
C LEU A 109 -32.70 2.28 -30.47
N ASN A 110 -33.45 1.42 -29.78
CA ASN A 110 -34.69 1.83 -29.16
C ASN A 110 -34.37 2.63 -27.86
N ASN A 111 -35.38 3.28 -27.26
CA ASN A 111 -35.21 4.12 -26.07
C ASN A 111 -34.46 3.41 -24.90
N LEU A 112 -34.77 2.13 -24.67
CA LEU A 112 -34.07 1.33 -23.67
C LEU A 112 -32.59 1.08 -24.04
N GLY A 113 -32.31 0.87 -25.32
CA GLY A 113 -30.95 0.72 -25.82
C GLY A 113 -30.12 1.99 -25.65
N GLU A 114 -30.67 3.16 -25.88
CA GLU A 114 -30.01 4.45 -25.67
C GLU A 114 -29.69 4.70 -24.20
N ILE A 115 -30.63 4.40 -23.30
CA ILE A 115 -30.41 4.51 -21.83
C ILE A 115 -29.26 3.57 -21.39
N LEU A 116 -29.28 2.32 -21.82
CA LEU A 116 -28.21 1.36 -21.47
C LEU A 116 -26.85 1.80 -22.02
N PHE A 117 -26.83 2.33 -23.24
CA PHE A 117 -25.59 2.83 -23.84
C PHE A 117 -25.04 4.03 -23.06
N GLY A 118 -25.91 4.94 -22.60
CA GLY A 118 -25.53 6.00 -21.66
C GLY A 118 -24.92 5.48 -20.37
N GLY A 119 -25.46 4.38 -19.82
CA GLY A 119 -24.89 3.68 -18.67
C GLY A 119 -23.49 3.15 -18.93
N PHE A 120 -23.25 2.51 -20.07
CA PHE A 120 -21.91 2.01 -20.44
C PHE A 120 -20.90 3.13 -20.66
N LEU A 121 -21.30 4.24 -21.28
CA LEU A 121 -20.43 5.42 -21.39
C LEU A 121 -20.10 6.02 -20.03
N GLY A 122 -21.06 6.11 -19.13
CA GLY A 122 -20.86 6.54 -17.75
C GLY A 122 -19.89 5.60 -16.98
N MET A 123 -20.02 4.28 -17.19
CA MET A 123 -19.07 3.30 -16.63
C MET A 123 -17.64 3.51 -17.18
N GLY A 124 -17.49 3.75 -18.48
CA GLY A 124 -16.21 4.08 -19.11
C GLY A 124 -15.59 5.36 -18.53
N SER A 125 -16.39 6.39 -18.33
CA SER A 125 -15.97 7.63 -17.65
C SER A 125 -15.52 7.37 -16.21
N GLY A 126 -16.25 6.54 -15.46
CA GLY A 126 -15.87 6.10 -14.12
C GLY A 126 -14.54 5.35 -14.09
N TYR A 127 -14.28 4.49 -15.09
CA TYR A 127 -13.00 3.82 -15.26
C TYR A 127 -11.85 4.81 -15.46
N LEU A 128 -11.99 5.75 -16.40
CA LEU A 128 -10.98 6.79 -16.64
C LEU A 128 -10.78 7.67 -15.39
N GLY A 129 -11.86 8.06 -14.72
CA GLY A 129 -11.82 8.78 -13.46
C GLY A 129 -11.01 8.04 -12.38
N SER A 130 -11.11 6.71 -12.30
CA SER A 130 -10.33 5.89 -11.37
C SER A 130 -8.82 5.95 -11.62
N ILE A 131 -8.40 6.05 -12.88
CA ILE A 131 -6.99 6.17 -13.27
C ILE A 131 -6.44 7.54 -12.83
N VAL A 132 -7.17 8.61 -13.12
CA VAL A 132 -6.77 9.98 -12.78
C VAL A 132 -6.72 10.15 -11.26
N ALA A 133 -7.77 9.76 -10.54
CA ALA A 133 -7.85 9.87 -9.10
C ALA A 133 -6.73 9.08 -8.39
N SER A 134 -6.41 7.85 -8.86
CA SER A 134 -5.31 7.05 -8.29
C SER A 134 -3.93 7.64 -8.57
N SER A 135 -3.79 8.52 -9.56
CA SER A 135 -2.52 9.15 -9.95
C SER A 135 -2.22 10.43 -9.16
N SER A 136 -3.25 11.12 -8.72
CA SER A 136 -3.15 12.46 -8.10
C SER A 136 -2.59 12.44 -6.67
N ILE A 137 -2.53 11.28 -6.03
CA ILE A 137 -2.14 11.16 -4.62
C ILE A 137 -0.66 10.76 -4.52
N ASN A 138 0.17 11.58 -3.84
CA ASN A 138 1.53 11.31 -3.35
C ASN A 138 2.74 11.56 -4.28
N ILE A 139 2.90 12.77 -4.74
CA ILE A 139 4.17 13.22 -5.34
C ILE A 139 5.28 13.35 -4.26
N ASN A 140 4.93 13.75 -3.03
CA ASN A 140 5.91 13.98 -1.96
C ASN A 140 6.46 12.67 -1.35
N ARG A 141 5.65 11.62 -1.27
CA ARG A 141 6.06 10.32 -0.71
C ARG A 141 7.25 9.69 -1.45
N GLY A 142 7.40 9.96 -2.75
CA GLY A 142 8.52 9.45 -3.54
C GLY A 142 9.89 9.99 -3.08
N LYS A 143 9.95 11.18 -2.48
CA LYS A 143 11.20 11.76 -1.96
C LYS A 143 11.61 11.10 -0.64
N GLU A 144 10.64 10.80 0.22
CA GLU A 144 10.86 10.17 1.54
C GLU A 144 11.26 8.69 1.41
N ILE A 145 10.73 8.00 0.39
CA ILE A 145 10.98 6.56 0.17
C ILE A 145 12.33 6.32 -0.53
N ARG A 146 12.85 7.25 -1.34
CA ARG A 146 14.10 7.05 -2.08
C ARG A 146 15.30 6.65 -1.23
N PRO A 147 15.61 7.30 -0.09
CA PRO A 147 16.73 6.89 0.74
C PRO A 147 16.55 5.47 1.27
N ILE A 148 15.32 5.09 1.65
CA ILE A 148 14.99 3.74 2.13
C ILE A 148 15.21 2.69 1.04
N LEU A 149 14.77 2.96 -0.20
CA LEU A 149 14.98 2.07 -1.34
C LEU A 149 16.46 1.91 -1.68
N ASN A 150 17.25 2.98 -1.57
CA ASN A 150 18.68 2.94 -1.80
C ASN A 150 19.39 2.11 -0.72
N ALA A 151 19.07 2.32 0.55
CA ALA A 151 19.61 1.53 1.65
C ALA A 151 19.35 0.02 1.46
N ASN A 152 18.15 -0.36 1.04
CA ASN A 152 17.82 -1.76 0.77
C ASN A 152 18.60 -2.34 -0.42
N LYS A 153 18.84 -1.55 -1.47
CA LYS A 153 19.70 -1.96 -2.60
C LYS A 153 21.17 -2.11 -2.20
N GLU A 154 21.63 -1.32 -1.22
CA GLU A 154 22.97 -1.41 -0.64
C GLU A 154 23.16 -2.61 0.30
N GLY A 155 22.16 -3.48 0.41
CA GLY A 155 22.24 -4.68 1.24
C GLY A 155 21.74 -4.49 2.67
N ARG A 156 21.08 -3.38 3.00
CA ARG A 156 20.57 -3.12 4.35
C ARG A 156 19.18 -3.71 4.56
N TRP A 157 18.96 -4.19 5.77
CA TRP A 157 17.68 -4.72 6.23
C TRP A 157 16.77 -3.59 6.70
N LEU A 158 15.46 -3.70 6.44
CA LEU A 158 14.48 -2.74 6.89
C LEU A 158 13.47 -3.40 7.82
N ILE A 159 13.11 -2.72 8.90
CA ILE A 159 11.95 -3.09 9.73
C ILE A 159 10.90 -1.99 9.60
N LEU A 160 9.72 -2.36 9.17
CA LEU A 160 8.54 -1.50 9.17
C LEU A 160 7.68 -1.86 10.38
N ILE A 161 7.38 -0.87 11.19
CA ILE A 161 6.55 -1.01 12.38
C ILE A 161 5.29 -0.19 12.16
N GLU A 162 4.16 -0.86 12.07
CA GLU A 162 2.85 -0.22 11.99
C GLU A 162 2.19 -0.22 13.37
N ASN A 163 1.79 0.96 13.80
CA ASN A 163 1.13 1.11 15.09
C ASN A 163 -0.35 0.73 15.01
N GLN A 164 -0.88 0.17 16.10
CA GLN A 164 -2.31 -0.05 16.25
C GLN A 164 -3.00 1.29 16.55
N ILE A 165 -4.18 1.52 15.97
CA ILE A 165 -4.95 2.74 16.19
C ILE A 165 -5.21 2.95 17.69
N GLY A 166 -4.86 4.14 18.20
CA GLY A 166 -5.03 4.48 19.62
C GLY A 166 -3.84 4.11 20.53
N PHE A 167 -2.76 3.53 19.99
CA PHE A 167 -1.54 3.27 20.75
C PHE A 167 -0.37 4.08 20.19
N GLU A 168 0.57 4.44 21.05
CA GLU A 168 1.80 5.11 20.62
C GLU A 168 2.87 4.09 20.21
N LEU A 169 3.75 4.51 19.31
CA LEU A 169 4.91 3.71 18.94
C LEU A 169 5.83 3.50 20.18
N PRO A 170 6.45 2.33 20.33
CA PRO A 170 7.34 2.05 21.46
C PRO A 170 8.67 2.80 21.32
N TRP A 171 8.62 4.14 21.41
CA TRP A 171 9.75 5.02 21.17
C TRP A 171 10.99 4.68 21.98
N ALA A 172 10.83 4.29 23.26
CA ALA A 172 11.96 3.90 24.10
C ALA A 172 12.77 2.74 23.51
N LEU A 173 12.08 1.72 22.97
CA LEU A 173 12.71 0.58 22.31
C LEU A 173 13.30 0.94 20.95
N ILE A 174 12.55 1.73 20.17
CA ILE A 174 13.00 2.22 18.86
C ILE A 174 14.27 3.07 19.01
N GLN A 175 14.35 3.92 20.05
CA GLN A 175 15.52 4.76 20.29
C GLN A 175 16.73 3.96 20.77
N GLN A 176 16.52 2.92 21.56
CA GLN A 176 17.59 2.03 22.07
C GLN A 176 18.07 1.04 20.98
N SER A 177 17.30 0.83 19.92
CA SER A 177 17.71 -0.07 18.84
C SER A 177 18.97 0.44 18.12
N ASN A 178 19.87 -0.47 17.79
CA ASN A 178 21.09 -0.20 16.99
C ASN A 178 20.76 0.02 15.50
N SER A 179 19.70 0.77 15.21
CA SER A 179 19.35 1.11 13.84
C SER A 179 20.21 2.27 13.35
N ASN A 180 20.69 2.18 12.11
CA ASN A 180 21.49 3.23 11.48
C ASN A 180 20.67 4.49 11.19
N GLU A 181 19.44 4.30 10.78
CA GLU A 181 18.50 5.39 10.46
C GLU A 181 17.09 5.04 10.92
N LYS A 182 16.33 6.07 11.28
CA LYS A 182 14.94 5.99 11.72
C LYS A 182 14.12 6.99 10.93
N ILE A 183 13.17 6.49 10.13
CA ILE A 183 12.34 7.31 9.24
C ILE A 183 10.88 7.10 9.61
N LEU A 184 10.17 8.20 9.80
CA LEU A 184 8.73 8.20 10.05
C LEU A 184 7.99 8.54 8.77
N ILE A 185 7.00 7.74 8.44
CA ILE A 185 6.09 8.00 7.33
C ILE A 185 4.68 8.12 7.89
N GLU A 186 4.05 9.27 7.67
CA GLU A 186 2.64 9.48 7.97
C GLU A 186 1.79 8.99 6.79
N ASN A 187 0.77 8.16 7.11
CA ASN A 187 -0.17 7.58 6.15
C ASN A 187 -1.52 8.29 6.18
#